data_9e41a1df71dc38d49fb4f22b32db9759
#
_entry.id   9e41a1df71dc38d49fb4f22b32db9759
#
_cell.length_a   1.000
_cell.length_b   1.000
_cell.length_c   1.000
_cell.angle_alpha   90.00
_cell.angle_beta   90.00
_cell.angle_gamma   90.00
#
_symmetry.space_group_name_H-M   'P 1'
#
loop_
_entity.id
_entity.type
_entity.pdbx_description
1 polymer ?
#
loop_
_entity_poly.entity_id
_entity_poly.type
_entity_poly.pdbx_seq_one_letter_code
_entity_poly.pdbx_strand_id
1 'polypeptide(L)'
;MKRIGILTDGGDTPALNATIQGAVTRANQLKVELFGLIKGFNSLFNPRVPHAHLNPLFHDIPEIDPTRGGTLLGASRDYVDPDDHTTLDTISARLAKLKIEGLICVGGDGTLNGLQPLAERFPTVLAPKTIDNDLGLNYPNEPDEWRREGQKTGEVHYKRAPSRTVFDLEQMVNYVTPGYATAVFVSAAGVERIRTTAESHRRIAIIEVMGRHSGYLALASAYGRPDITLVPEHPLDLELLVDRVKEIYDLQKNVVIVCAEGMVDAQGNELGAESVSTDPAGNKVLSGASEALARKLIQMMGDKLFQGYRRANSAREAIFTRKVGHTQRGGRPILFDRFYAAQLGGKAVDLLVEGHNNAAATLQWSRSKGFHVSSFDANRFRDRWGHIHARFMHPSFYDPHLMKPSRVGIEYLLPIFTHASQTCTRVGLMAVNLAMS
;
A
#
# COMPACT_ATOMS: atom_id res chain seq x y z
N MET A 1 22.71 -16.29 -16.70
CA MET A 1 22.92 -14.98 -16.06
C MET A 1 23.90 -15.15 -14.91
N LYS A 2 24.95 -14.30 -14.83
CA LYS A 2 26.00 -14.42 -13.81
C LYS A 2 25.93 -13.30 -12.76
N ARG A 3 25.39 -12.14 -13.11
CA ARG A 3 25.35 -10.97 -12.27
C ARG A 3 24.03 -10.21 -12.39
N ILE A 4 23.38 -9.96 -11.27
CA ILE A 4 22.09 -9.27 -11.15
C ILE A 4 22.27 -8.02 -10.30
N GLY A 5 21.64 -6.92 -10.70
CA GLY A 5 21.46 -5.72 -9.88
C GLY A 5 20.14 -5.78 -9.11
N ILE A 6 20.11 -5.24 -7.90
CA ILE A 6 18.89 -5.03 -7.13
C ILE A 6 18.85 -3.61 -6.57
N LEU A 7 17.74 -2.94 -6.72
CA LEU A 7 17.47 -1.63 -6.13
C LEU A 7 16.13 -1.61 -5.39
N THR A 8 15.99 -0.67 -4.45
CA THR A 8 14.75 -0.40 -3.73
C THR A 8 14.30 1.01 -4.05
N ASP A 9 13.03 1.17 -4.41
CA ASP A 9 12.50 2.45 -4.85
C ASP A 9 11.12 2.78 -4.24
N GLY A 10 10.74 4.07 -4.26
CA GLY A 10 9.50 4.58 -3.69
C GLY A 10 9.50 4.65 -2.15
N GLY A 11 8.34 4.68 -1.54
CA GLY A 11 8.19 4.82 -0.09
C GLY A 11 8.66 3.61 0.72
N ASP A 12 9.16 3.83 1.93
CA ASP A 12 9.58 2.74 2.81
C ASP A 12 8.43 1.80 3.18
N THR A 13 8.79 0.54 3.39
CA THR A 13 7.93 -0.47 4.02
C THR A 13 8.73 -1.29 5.02
N PRO A 14 8.06 -1.94 5.98
CA PRO A 14 8.77 -2.79 6.95
C PRO A 14 9.53 -3.96 6.32
N ALA A 15 9.15 -4.40 5.12
CA ALA A 15 9.60 -5.68 4.56
C ALA A 15 10.74 -5.59 3.52
N LEU A 16 11.29 -4.41 3.23
CA LEU A 16 12.29 -4.23 2.17
C LEU A 16 13.56 -5.05 2.38
N ASN A 17 14.12 -5.04 3.59
CA ASN A 17 15.32 -5.81 3.88
C ASN A 17 15.09 -7.32 3.78
N ALA A 18 13.89 -7.79 4.12
CA ALA A 18 13.51 -9.19 3.94
C ALA A 18 13.48 -9.60 2.46
N THR A 19 12.99 -8.72 1.57
CA THR A 19 13.03 -8.94 0.12
C THR A 19 14.47 -9.05 -0.39
N ILE A 20 15.35 -8.13 0.04
CA ILE A 20 16.77 -8.14 -0.33
C ILE A 20 17.43 -9.44 0.17
N GLN A 21 17.20 -9.81 1.43
CA GLN A 21 17.75 -11.03 2.02
C GLN A 21 17.30 -12.29 1.26
N GLY A 22 16.02 -12.37 0.88
CA GLY A 22 15.51 -13.48 0.08
C GLY A 22 16.16 -13.57 -1.29
N ALA A 23 16.37 -12.42 -1.95
CA ALA A 23 17.08 -12.35 -3.22
C ALA A 23 18.55 -12.80 -3.08
N VAL A 24 19.25 -12.36 -2.03
CA VAL A 24 20.63 -12.80 -1.73
C VAL A 24 20.71 -14.30 -1.50
N THR A 25 19.80 -14.83 -0.68
CA THR A 25 19.77 -16.28 -0.38
C THR A 25 19.59 -17.10 -1.66
N ARG A 26 18.66 -16.68 -2.52
CA ARG A 26 18.39 -17.39 -3.78
C ARG A 26 19.55 -17.24 -4.78
N ALA A 27 20.12 -16.06 -4.90
CA ALA A 27 21.29 -15.82 -5.75
C ALA A 27 22.49 -16.71 -5.35
N ASN A 28 22.73 -16.88 -4.04
CA ASN A 28 23.76 -17.79 -3.52
C ASN A 28 23.50 -19.25 -3.94
N GLN A 29 22.25 -19.72 -3.84
CA GLN A 29 21.87 -21.08 -4.24
C GLN A 29 22.14 -21.31 -5.73
N LEU A 30 21.91 -20.30 -6.56
CA LEU A 30 22.08 -20.35 -8.02
C LEU A 30 23.49 -19.95 -8.48
N LYS A 31 24.39 -19.58 -7.55
CA LYS A 31 25.76 -19.09 -7.84
C LYS A 31 25.76 -17.85 -8.74
N VAL A 32 24.84 -16.95 -8.51
CA VAL A 32 24.70 -15.65 -9.17
C VAL A 32 25.21 -14.55 -8.25
N GLU A 33 26.01 -13.63 -8.75
CA GLU A 33 26.45 -12.43 -8.03
C GLU A 33 25.30 -11.43 -7.95
N LEU A 34 25.05 -10.87 -6.76
CA LEU A 34 24.00 -9.86 -6.54
C LEU A 34 24.63 -8.52 -6.12
N PHE A 35 24.33 -7.46 -6.85
CA PHE A 35 24.78 -6.10 -6.60
C PHE A 35 23.65 -5.20 -6.15
N GLY A 36 23.73 -4.67 -4.93
CA GLY A 36 22.84 -3.66 -4.42
C GLY A 36 23.17 -2.28 -4.97
N LEU A 37 22.22 -1.66 -5.65
CA LEU A 37 22.32 -0.32 -6.20
C LEU A 37 21.75 0.67 -5.19
N ILE A 38 22.61 1.55 -4.65
CA ILE A 38 22.27 2.44 -3.54
C ILE A 38 21.42 3.62 -4.03
N LYS A 39 20.38 4.01 -3.26
CA LYS A 39 19.45 5.11 -3.58
C LYS A 39 18.59 4.90 -4.83
N GLY A 40 18.03 3.70 -5.01
CA GLY A 40 17.00 3.43 -6.01
C GLY A 40 17.43 3.77 -7.45
N PHE A 41 16.50 4.31 -8.23
CA PHE A 41 16.78 4.70 -9.62
C PHE A 41 17.88 5.74 -9.75
N ASN A 42 18.09 6.61 -8.74
CA ASN A 42 19.18 7.59 -8.77
C ASN A 42 20.55 6.94 -9.04
N SER A 43 20.78 5.74 -8.52
CA SER A 43 22.01 4.99 -8.73
C SER A 43 22.26 4.61 -10.19
N LEU A 44 21.23 4.55 -11.00
CA LEU A 44 21.36 4.12 -12.39
C LEU A 44 21.95 5.21 -13.28
N PHE A 45 21.57 6.47 -13.06
CA PHE A 45 22.03 7.59 -13.88
C PHE A 45 23.11 8.45 -13.20
N ASN A 46 23.30 8.35 -11.90
CA ASN A 46 24.35 9.07 -11.18
C ASN A 46 25.57 8.16 -10.89
N PRO A 47 26.66 8.26 -11.65
CA PRO A 47 27.83 7.37 -11.50
C PRO A 47 28.57 7.56 -10.17
N ARG A 48 28.31 8.63 -9.43
CA ARG A 48 28.91 8.89 -8.11
C ARG A 48 28.21 8.13 -6.98
N VAL A 49 26.99 7.63 -7.23
CA VAL A 49 26.28 6.82 -6.23
C VAL A 49 26.93 5.44 -6.16
N PRO A 50 27.31 4.96 -4.98
CA PRO A 50 27.96 3.67 -4.84
C PRO A 50 27.02 2.49 -5.09
N HIS A 51 27.60 1.32 -5.24
CA HIS A 51 26.94 0.02 -5.23
C HIS A 51 27.63 -0.89 -4.22
N ALA A 52 26.94 -1.93 -3.78
CA ALA A 52 27.48 -2.91 -2.84
C ALA A 52 27.36 -4.32 -3.42
N HIS A 53 28.41 -5.12 -3.34
CA HIS A 53 28.32 -6.55 -3.65
C HIS A 53 27.66 -7.25 -2.46
N LEU A 54 26.49 -7.81 -2.64
CA LEU A 54 25.69 -8.33 -1.54
C LEU A 54 25.99 -9.79 -1.17
N ASN A 55 26.69 -10.52 -2.04
CA ASN A 55 27.06 -11.93 -1.82
C ASN A 55 28.47 -12.27 -2.33
N PRO A 56 29.53 -11.53 -1.89
CA PRO A 56 30.90 -11.83 -2.30
C PRO A 56 31.33 -13.21 -1.75
N LEU A 57 32.01 -14.00 -2.57
CA LEU A 57 32.40 -15.37 -2.23
C LEU A 57 33.45 -15.47 -1.12
N PHE A 58 34.18 -14.38 -0.84
CA PHE A 58 35.39 -14.42 0.01
C PHE A 58 35.48 -13.29 1.04
N HIS A 59 34.42 -12.53 1.25
CA HIS A 59 34.38 -11.43 2.22
C HIS A 59 33.15 -11.57 3.12
N ASP A 60 33.33 -11.22 4.38
CA ASP A 60 32.21 -11.08 5.31
C ASP A 60 31.23 -10.02 4.76
N ILE A 61 30.02 -10.44 4.54
CA ILE A 61 28.95 -9.52 4.16
C ILE A 61 28.33 -9.01 5.45
N PRO A 62 27.99 -7.71 5.54
CA PRO A 62 27.09 -7.26 6.58
C PRO A 62 25.83 -8.13 6.53
N GLU A 63 25.54 -8.86 7.59
CA GLU A 63 24.35 -9.70 7.66
C GLU A 63 23.12 -8.85 7.39
N ILE A 64 22.38 -9.19 6.34
CA ILE A 64 21.15 -8.49 6.00
C ILE A 64 20.09 -8.95 6.97
N ASP A 65 19.76 -8.12 7.95
CA ASP A 65 18.74 -8.41 8.94
C ASP A 65 17.32 -8.25 8.35
N PRO A 66 16.62 -9.36 8.05
CA PRO A 66 15.26 -9.31 7.50
C PRO A 66 14.22 -8.83 8.51
N THR A 67 14.60 -8.69 9.80
CA THR A 67 13.70 -8.19 10.85
C THR A 67 13.76 -6.69 11.02
N ARG A 68 14.68 -6.02 10.33
CA ARG A 68 14.83 -4.56 10.35
C ARG A 68 13.99 -3.93 9.25
N GLY A 69 13.11 -2.99 9.60
CA GLY A 69 12.35 -2.19 8.63
C GLY A 69 13.20 -1.20 7.87
N GLY A 70 12.62 -0.58 6.85
CA GLY A 70 13.31 0.26 5.91
C GLY A 70 14.21 -0.53 4.96
N THR A 71 15.15 0.12 4.30
CA THR A 71 16.06 -0.49 3.34
C THR A 71 17.51 -0.15 3.59
N LEU A 72 18.37 -1.18 3.60
CA LEU A 72 19.83 -0.98 3.70
C LEU A 72 20.43 -0.33 2.44
N LEU A 73 19.74 -0.43 1.29
CA LEU A 73 20.19 0.17 0.04
C LEU A 73 19.74 1.64 -0.08
N GLY A 74 18.85 2.11 0.76
CA GLY A 74 18.19 3.40 0.56
C GLY A 74 17.26 3.38 -0.65
N ALA A 75 16.28 4.27 -0.67
CA ALA A 75 15.33 4.43 -1.76
C ALA A 75 15.42 5.83 -2.34
N SER A 76 14.92 5.99 -3.56
CA SER A 76 14.65 7.28 -4.18
C SER A 76 13.21 7.33 -4.66
N ARG A 77 12.79 8.51 -5.13
CA ARG A 77 11.55 8.72 -5.85
C ARG A 77 11.83 9.33 -7.21
N ASP A 78 13.01 9.02 -7.74
CA ASP A 78 13.39 9.48 -9.07
C ASP A 78 12.59 8.72 -10.12
N TYR A 79 12.26 9.41 -11.19
CA TYR A 79 11.51 8.87 -12.30
C TYR A 79 12.45 8.65 -13.49
N VAL A 80 12.26 7.56 -14.20
CA VAL A 80 12.95 7.29 -15.47
C VAL A 80 12.00 7.69 -16.59
N ASP A 81 12.30 8.83 -17.24
CA ASP A 81 11.51 9.32 -18.34
C ASP A 81 11.69 8.40 -19.58
N PRO A 82 10.60 7.82 -20.12
CA PRO A 82 10.69 6.97 -21.30
C PRO A 82 11.21 7.71 -22.55
N ASP A 83 10.99 9.02 -22.63
CA ASP A 83 11.39 9.85 -23.77
C ASP A 83 12.83 10.39 -23.64
N ASP A 84 13.45 10.31 -22.46
CA ASP A 84 14.84 10.69 -22.25
C ASP A 84 15.80 9.55 -22.65
N HIS A 85 16.01 9.39 -23.94
CA HIS A 85 16.92 8.40 -24.49
C HIS A 85 18.36 8.56 -24.00
N THR A 86 18.81 9.78 -23.71
CA THR A 86 20.17 10.06 -23.20
C THR A 86 20.37 9.46 -21.81
N THR A 87 19.40 9.65 -20.92
CA THR A 87 19.43 9.03 -19.60
C THR A 87 19.35 7.51 -19.70
N LEU A 88 18.48 6.96 -20.56
CA LEU A 88 18.35 5.52 -20.78
C LEU A 88 19.66 4.89 -21.32
N ASP A 89 20.39 5.59 -22.22
CA ASP A 89 21.69 5.15 -22.72
C ASP A 89 22.76 5.18 -21.63
N THR A 90 22.74 6.22 -20.79
CA THR A 90 23.64 6.33 -19.62
C THR A 90 23.42 5.18 -18.64
N ILE A 91 22.16 4.83 -18.36
CA ILE A 91 21.80 3.68 -17.52
C ILE A 91 22.34 2.39 -18.12
N SER A 92 22.10 2.16 -19.41
CA SER A 92 22.57 0.96 -20.12
C SER A 92 24.09 0.82 -20.07
N ALA A 93 24.82 1.91 -20.33
CA ALA A 93 26.28 1.95 -20.24
C ALA A 93 26.79 1.65 -18.83
N ARG A 94 26.12 2.16 -17.78
CA ARG A 94 26.48 1.89 -16.39
C ARG A 94 26.28 0.42 -16.02
N LEU A 95 25.13 -0.17 -16.37
CA LEU A 95 24.84 -1.58 -16.11
C LEU A 95 25.86 -2.49 -16.84
N ALA A 96 26.18 -2.16 -18.09
CA ALA A 96 27.22 -2.87 -18.87
C ALA A 96 28.63 -2.77 -18.21
N LYS A 97 29.00 -1.58 -17.73
CA LYS A 97 30.27 -1.38 -17.01
C LYS A 97 30.35 -2.23 -15.73
N LEU A 98 29.25 -2.38 -15.01
CA LEU A 98 29.14 -3.22 -13.82
C LEU A 98 28.97 -4.72 -14.16
N LYS A 99 28.85 -5.04 -15.44
CA LYS A 99 28.58 -6.40 -15.97
C LYS A 99 27.27 -6.98 -15.37
N ILE A 100 26.30 -6.13 -15.08
CA ILE A 100 24.98 -6.52 -14.63
C ILE A 100 24.19 -6.98 -15.85
N GLU A 101 23.58 -8.16 -15.79
CA GLU A 101 22.87 -8.80 -16.90
C GLU A 101 21.33 -8.79 -16.70
N GLY A 102 20.87 -8.42 -15.52
CA GLY A 102 19.44 -8.29 -15.17
C GLY A 102 19.25 -7.41 -13.94
N LEU A 103 18.09 -6.79 -13.81
CA LEU A 103 17.76 -5.84 -12.75
C LEU A 103 16.51 -6.24 -12.00
N ILE A 104 16.58 -6.29 -10.67
CA ILE A 104 15.43 -6.42 -9.79
C ILE A 104 15.10 -5.04 -9.23
N CYS A 105 13.90 -4.54 -9.52
CA CYS A 105 13.35 -3.35 -8.90
C CYS A 105 12.41 -3.77 -7.77
N VAL A 106 12.68 -3.33 -6.54
CA VAL A 106 11.83 -3.60 -5.38
C VAL A 106 10.98 -2.36 -5.12
N GLY A 107 9.67 -2.43 -5.38
CA GLY A 107 8.84 -1.24 -5.31
C GLY A 107 7.34 -1.46 -5.44
N GLY A 108 6.59 -0.35 -5.46
CA GLY A 108 5.15 -0.30 -5.65
C GLY A 108 4.73 -0.05 -7.11
N ASP A 109 3.54 0.49 -7.29
CA ASP A 109 2.94 0.86 -8.58
C ASP A 109 3.80 1.87 -9.35
N GLY A 110 4.30 2.92 -8.67
CA GLY A 110 5.21 3.89 -9.28
C GLY A 110 6.52 3.26 -9.77
N THR A 111 7.06 2.28 -9.04
CA THR A 111 8.26 1.54 -9.46
C THR A 111 7.95 0.63 -10.65
N LEU A 112 6.76 0.01 -10.68
CA LEU A 112 6.31 -0.78 -11.84
C LEU A 112 6.23 0.09 -13.11
N ASN A 113 5.72 1.32 -12.99
CA ASN A 113 5.73 2.29 -14.09
C ASN A 113 7.15 2.71 -14.48
N GLY A 114 8.00 3.05 -13.49
CA GLY A 114 9.36 3.54 -13.72
C GLY A 114 10.31 2.50 -14.34
N LEU A 115 10.04 1.20 -14.15
CA LEU A 115 10.86 0.15 -14.77
C LEU A 115 10.49 -0.15 -16.23
N GLN A 116 9.33 0.31 -16.72
CA GLN A 116 8.88 -0.03 -18.08
C GLN A 116 9.87 0.38 -19.17
N PRO A 117 10.39 1.63 -19.22
CA PRO A 117 11.38 2.01 -20.22
C PRO A 117 12.71 1.24 -20.07
N LEU A 118 13.05 0.78 -18.87
CA LEU A 118 14.23 -0.05 -18.66
C LEU A 118 14.03 -1.46 -19.22
N ALA A 119 12.85 -2.04 -19.02
CA ALA A 119 12.51 -3.38 -19.49
C ALA A 119 12.52 -3.50 -21.02
N GLU A 120 12.36 -2.41 -21.75
CA GLU A 120 12.50 -2.39 -23.20
C GLU A 120 13.96 -2.57 -23.68
N ARG A 121 14.93 -2.26 -22.82
CA ARG A 121 16.37 -2.28 -23.15
C ARG A 121 17.16 -3.33 -22.39
N PHE A 122 16.61 -3.81 -21.28
CA PHE A 122 17.38 -4.60 -20.33
C PHE A 122 16.48 -5.53 -19.52
N PRO A 123 16.86 -6.81 -19.29
CA PRO A 123 16.05 -7.72 -18.50
C PRO A 123 15.75 -7.16 -17.10
N THR A 124 14.50 -6.83 -16.85
CA THR A 124 14.07 -6.16 -15.60
C THR A 124 12.82 -6.83 -15.05
N VAL A 125 12.80 -7.08 -13.74
CA VAL A 125 11.67 -7.67 -13.03
C VAL A 125 11.35 -6.87 -11.78
N LEU A 126 10.08 -6.92 -11.36
CA LEU A 126 9.61 -6.29 -10.13
C LEU A 126 9.49 -7.33 -9.00
N ALA A 127 10.04 -7.00 -7.83
CA ALA A 127 9.66 -7.59 -6.56
C ALA A 127 8.73 -6.61 -5.82
N PRO A 128 7.46 -6.96 -5.58
CA PRO A 128 6.47 -6.01 -5.09
C PRO A 128 6.68 -5.65 -3.62
N LYS A 129 6.52 -4.38 -3.30
CA LYS A 129 6.44 -3.86 -1.93
C LYS A 129 5.59 -2.59 -1.90
N THR A 130 4.60 -2.54 -1.06
CA THR A 130 3.82 -1.34 -0.72
C THR A 130 3.02 -1.58 0.55
N ILE A 131 2.79 -0.55 1.33
CA ILE A 131 1.86 -0.63 2.46
C ILE A 131 0.42 -0.38 2.02
N ASP A 132 0.20 0.25 0.87
CA ASP A 132 -1.11 0.67 0.39
C ASP A 132 -1.88 -0.47 -0.30
N ASN A 133 -1.19 -1.57 -0.61
CA ASN A 133 -1.72 -2.75 -1.33
C ASN A 133 -2.34 -2.42 -2.70
N ASP A 134 -1.86 -1.37 -3.30
CA ASP A 134 -2.30 -0.79 -4.56
C ASP A 134 -1.59 -1.35 -5.81
N LEU A 135 -0.64 -2.26 -5.62
CA LEU A 135 0.03 -2.99 -6.69
C LEU A 135 -0.67 -4.33 -6.95
N GLY A 136 -1.30 -4.48 -8.07
CA GLY A 136 -2.03 -5.69 -8.45
C GLY A 136 -3.28 -5.38 -9.26
N LEU A 137 -4.12 -6.40 -9.46
CA LEU A 137 -5.42 -6.30 -10.10
C LEU A 137 -6.46 -7.04 -9.27
N ASN A 138 -7.69 -6.57 -9.25
CA ASN A 138 -8.80 -7.31 -8.63
C ASN A 138 -9.15 -8.57 -9.46
N TYR A 139 -8.95 -8.51 -10.78
CA TYR A 139 -9.06 -9.64 -11.70
C TYR A 139 -8.25 -9.37 -12.97
N PRO A 140 -7.84 -10.40 -13.74
CA PRO A 140 -6.84 -10.24 -14.81
C PRO A 140 -7.20 -9.29 -15.95
N ASN A 141 -8.48 -9.05 -16.21
CA ASN A 141 -8.96 -8.13 -17.25
C ASN A 141 -9.46 -6.77 -16.70
N GLU A 142 -9.14 -6.43 -15.48
CA GLU A 142 -9.45 -5.11 -14.88
C GLU A 142 -8.87 -3.93 -15.68
N PRO A 143 -7.67 -4.02 -16.31
CA PRO A 143 -7.14 -2.93 -17.13
C PRO A 143 -8.06 -2.51 -18.29
N ASP A 144 -8.90 -3.40 -18.79
CA ASP A 144 -9.86 -3.09 -19.88
C ASP A 144 -11.02 -2.18 -19.43
N GLU A 145 -11.19 -1.99 -18.12
CA GLU A 145 -12.27 -1.18 -17.54
C GLU A 145 -11.96 0.31 -17.49
N TRP A 146 -10.70 0.68 -17.71
CA TRP A 146 -10.33 2.08 -17.73
C TRP A 146 -10.92 2.79 -18.96
N ARG A 147 -11.37 4.01 -18.74
CA ARG A 147 -11.90 4.91 -19.76
C ARG A 147 -11.11 6.19 -19.74
N ARG A 148 -10.80 6.68 -20.93
CA ARG A 148 -10.15 7.97 -21.10
C ARG A 148 -11.24 9.03 -21.22
N GLU A 149 -11.28 9.95 -20.27
CA GLU A 149 -12.14 11.12 -20.27
C GLU A 149 -11.27 12.36 -20.49
N GLY A 150 -11.64 13.25 -21.40
CA GLY A 150 -10.92 14.50 -21.63
C GLY A 150 -11.44 15.27 -22.82
N GLN A 151 -11.43 16.58 -22.70
CA GLN A 151 -11.75 17.48 -23.79
C GLN A 151 -10.58 17.54 -24.77
N LYS A 152 -10.85 17.88 -26.02
CA LYS A 152 -9.90 17.93 -27.14
C LYS A 152 -8.68 18.86 -26.92
N THR A 153 -8.65 19.66 -25.85
CA THR A 153 -7.65 20.69 -25.57
C THR A 153 -7.18 20.76 -24.10
N GLY A 154 -7.40 19.73 -23.27
CA GLY A 154 -7.10 19.76 -21.84
C GLY A 154 -6.42 18.49 -21.30
N GLU A 155 -6.19 18.46 -20.02
CA GLU A 155 -5.64 17.30 -19.30
C GLU A 155 -6.49 16.06 -19.55
N VAL A 156 -5.80 14.95 -19.81
CA VAL A 156 -6.43 13.64 -19.99
C VAL A 156 -6.61 13.00 -18.64
N HIS A 157 -7.83 12.68 -18.29
CA HIS A 157 -8.15 11.95 -17.07
C HIS A 157 -8.53 10.51 -17.38
N TYR A 158 -8.13 9.61 -16.52
CA TYR A 158 -8.51 8.20 -16.61
C TYR A 158 -9.47 7.88 -15.48
N LYS A 159 -10.61 7.29 -15.83
CA LYS A 159 -11.62 6.85 -14.88
C LYS A 159 -11.89 5.38 -15.02
N ARG A 160 -11.94 4.68 -13.91
CA ARG A 160 -12.34 3.29 -13.91
C ARG A 160 -13.86 3.15 -13.88
N ALA A 161 -14.39 2.29 -14.73
CA ALA A 161 -15.80 1.91 -14.76
C ALA A 161 -15.89 0.39 -14.49
N PRO A 162 -15.96 -0.05 -13.21
CA PRO A 162 -15.99 -1.46 -12.86
C PRO A 162 -17.15 -2.17 -13.54
N SER A 163 -16.85 -3.20 -14.33
CA SER A 163 -17.85 -4.00 -15.05
C SER A 163 -18.38 -5.17 -14.22
N ARG A 164 -17.64 -5.56 -13.18
CA ARG A 164 -18.00 -6.68 -12.32
C ARG A 164 -18.43 -6.18 -10.94
N THR A 165 -19.62 -6.58 -10.52
CA THR A 165 -20.11 -6.34 -9.15
C THR A 165 -19.64 -7.41 -8.18
N VAL A 166 -19.34 -8.62 -8.69
CA VAL A 166 -18.84 -9.77 -7.93
C VAL A 166 -17.74 -10.46 -8.73
N PHE A 167 -16.68 -10.86 -8.06
CA PHE A 167 -15.60 -11.65 -8.65
C PHE A 167 -15.07 -12.66 -7.61
N ASP A 168 -14.38 -13.70 -8.09
CA ASP A 168 -13.72 -14.65 -7.20
C ASP A 168 -12.40 -14.07 -6.70
N LEU A 169 -12.21 -14.05 -5.39
CA LEU A 169 -10.98 -13.58 -4.74
C LEU A 169 -9.72 -14.34 -5.20
N GLU A 170 -9.87 -15.58 -5.68
CA GLU A 170 -8.76 -16.35 -6.25
C GLU A 170 -8.27 -15.80 -7.61
N GLN A 171 -9.06 -14.92 -8.25
CA GLN A 171 -8.66 -14.24 -9.50
C GLN A 171 -7.79 -13.00 -9.27
N MET A 172 -7.67 -12.52 -8.02
CA MET A 172 -6.83 -11.36 -7.74
C MET A 172 -5.39 -11.60 -8.16
N VAL A 173 -4.81 -10.66 -8.89
CA VAL A 173 -3.40 -10.67 -9.22
C VAL A 173 -2.65 -9.89 -8.15
N ASN A 174 -1.69 -10.54 -7.51
CA ASN A 174 -1.00 -10.02 -6.34
C ASN A 174 -1.98 -9.69 -5.20
N TYR A 175 -2.51 -10.73 -4.58
CA TYR A 175 -3.57 -10.65 -3.56
C TYR A 175 -3.21 -9.68 -2.43
N VAL A 176 -1.98 -9.78 -1.92
CA VAL A 176 -1.44 -8.92 -0.88
C VAL A 176 0.04 -8.65 -1.12
N THR A 177 0.45 -7.42 -0.86
CA THR A 177 1.83 -6.96 -1.03
C THR A 177 2.55 -6.91 0.32
N PRO A 178 3.78 -7.44 0.45
CA PRO A 178 4.55 -7.35 1.70
C PRO A 178 4.77 -5.90 2.15
N GLY A 179 4.59 -5.69 3.44
CA GLY A 179 4.56 -4.38 4.11
C GLY A 179 3.14 -3.98 4.52
N TYR A 180 2.13 -4.38 3.77
CA TYR A 180 0.73 -4.07 4.05
C TYR A 180 0.24 -4.66 5.37
N ALA A 181 0.45 -5.96 5.61
CA ALA A 181 -0.06 -6.60 6.81
C ALA A 181 0.55 -5.99 8.09
N THR A 182 1.85 -5.66 8.09
CA THR A 182 2.49 -4.94 9.21
C THR A 182 1.86 -3.56 9.42
N ALA A 183 1.66 -2.80 8.34
CA ALA A 183 1.04 -1.47 8.41
C ALA A 183 -0.39 -1.53 8.98
N VAL A 184 -1.15 -2.57 8.63
CA VAL A 184 -2.49 -2.83 9.20
C VAL A 184 -2.41 -3.08 10.71
N PHE A 185 -1.47 -3.90 11.19
CA PHE A 185 -1.32 -4.13 12.63
C PHE A 185 -0.92 -2.87 13.40
N VAL A 186 -0.07 -2.02 12.81
CA VAL A 186 0.28 -0.72 13.40
C VAL A 186 -0.97 0.16 13.51
N SER A 187 -1.79 0.20 12.47
CA SER A 187 -3.05 0.94 12.46
C SER A 187 -4.05 0.40 13.48
N ALA A 188 -4.26 -0.91 13.49
CA ALA A 188 -5.18 -1.57 14.40
C ALA A 188 -4.79 -1.33 15.88
N ALA A 189 -3.51 -1.47 16.21
CA ALA A 189 -3.00 -1.16 17.54
C ALA A 189 -3.22 0.33 17.91
N GLY A 190 -3.09 1.23 16.95
CA GLY A 190 -3.44 2.64 17.12
C GLY A 190 -4.91 2.84 17.43
N VAL A 191 -5.79 2.20 16.67
CA VAL A 191 -7.25 2.25 16.86
C VAL A 191 -7.65 1.73 18.25
N GLU A 192 -7.16 0.57 18.66
CA GLU A 192 -7.44 -0.02 19.98
C GLU A 192 -7.03 0.89 21.14
N ARG A 193 -5.82 1.48 21.07
CA ARG A 193 -5.34 2.42 22.10
C ARG A 193 -6.19 3.69 22.18
N ILE A 194 -6.59 4.23 21.03
CA ILE A 194 -7.42 5.43 20.99
C ILE A 194 -8.84 5.13 21.42
N ARG A 195 -9.37 3.94 21.14
CA ARG A 195 -10.68 3.50 21.60
C ARG A 195 -10.80 3.60 23.12
N THR A 196 -9.84 3.08 23.88
CA THR A 196 -9.89 3.13 25.34
C THR A 196 -9.95 4.56 25.88
N THR A 197 -9.25 5.49 25.23
CA THR A 197 -9.32 6.92 25.57
C THR A 197 -10.67 7.54 25.18
N ALA A 198 -11.21 7.20 24.01
CA ALA A 198 -12.51 7.68 23.55
C ALA A 198 -13.63 7.22 24.48
N GLU A 199 -13.63 5.96 24.90
CA GLU A 199 -14.55 5.37 25.85
C GLU A 199 -14.49 6.05 27.22
N SER A 200 -13.28 6.15 27.81
CA SER A 200 -13.08 6.73 29.14
C SER A 200 -13.52 8.19 29.23
N HIS A 201 -13.37 8.94 28.14
CA HIS A 201 -13.66 10.37 28.09
C HIS A 201 -14.94 10.72 27.32
N ARG A 202 -15.67 9.72 26.84
CA ARG A 202 -16.92 9.90 26.05
C ARG A 202 -16.71 10.82 24.86
N ARG A 203 -15.71 10.47 24.02
CA ARG A 203 -15.27 11.30 22.90
C ARG A 203 -15.51 10.63 21.56
N ILE A 204 -15.46 11.43 20.52
CA ILE A 204 -15.39 11.02 19.13
C ILE A 204 -13.94 11.15 18.68
N ALA A 205 -13.32 10.05 18.33
CA ALA A 205 -11.96 10.00 17.83
C ALA A 205 -11.94 9.78 16.31
N ILE A 206 -11.18 10.59 15.58
CA ILE A 206 -10.96 10.42 14.14
C ILE A 206 -9.50 10.08 13.92
N ILE A 207 -9.24 8.90 13.36
CA ILE A 207 -7.90 8.35 13.17
C ILE A 207 -7.59 8.32 11.69
N GLU A 208 -6.59 9.09 11.26
CA GLU A 208 -6.11 9.10 9.90
C GLU A 208 -5.04 8.03 9.69
N VAL A 209 -5.25 7.20 8.67
CA VAL A 209 -4.31 6.19 8.20
C VAL A 209 -3.83 6.54 6.79
N MET A 210 -2.67 6.00 6.40
CA MET A 210 -2.17 6.14 5.04
C MET A 210 -3.08 5.42 4.04
N GLY A 211 -2.87 5.61 2.77
CA GLY A 211 -3.70 5.12 1.68
C GLY A 211 -4.23 6.28 0.86
N ARG A 212 -3.44 6.71 -0.14
CA ARG A 212 -3.74 7.91 -0.94
C ARG A 212 -5.01 7.74 -1.76
N HIS A 213 -5.01 6.76 -2.65
CA HIS A 213 -6.12 6.49 -3.57
C HIS A 213 -6.70 5.08 -3.39
N SER A 214 -6.13 4.31 -2.45
CA SER A 214 -6.48 2.92 -2.21
C SER A 214 -6.89 2.73 -0.75
N GLY A 215 -8.11 2.34 -0.53
CA GLY A 215 -8.74 2.20 0.79
C GLY A 215 -8.38 0.93 1.54
N TYR A 216 -7.49 0.09 1.04
CA TYR A 216 -7.16 -1.20 1.67
C TYR A 216 -6.66 -1.07 3.11
N LEU A 217 -5.81 -0.06 3.41
CA LEU A 217 -5.34 0.18 4.78
C LEU A 217 -6.47 0.60 5.72
N ALA A 218 -7.33 1.51 5.28
CA ALA A 218 -8.49 1.93 6.07
C ALA A 218 -9.45 0.76 6.26
N LEU A 219 -9.78 0.00 5.20
CA LEU A 219 -10.63 -1.18 5.25
C LEU A 219 -10.11 -2.19 6.29
N ALA A 220 -8.82 -2.54 6.21
CA ALA A 220 -8.22 -3.53 7.09
C ALA A 220 -8.00 -3.02 8.53
N SER A 221 -8.01 -1.70 8.74
CA SER A 221 -8.02 -1.12 10.09
C SER A 221 -9.28 -1.52 10.89
N ALA A 222 -10.29 -2.12 10.23
CA ALA A 222 -11.40 -2.81 10.87
C ALA A 222 -10.96 -3.88 11.88
N TYR A 223 -9.75 -4.43 11.73
CA TYR A 223 -9.15 -5.34 12.73
C TYR A 223 -9.01 -4.69 14.11
N GLY A 224 -8.77 -3.37 14.19
CA GLY A 224 -8.81 -2.58 15.42
C GLY A 224 -10.22 -2.21 15.88
N ARG A 225 -11.25 -2.68 15.19
CA ARG A 225 -12.68 -2.48 15.51
C ARG A 225 -13.13 -1.02 15.62
N PRO A 226 -12.84 -0.14 14.63
CA PRO A 226 -13.46 1.17 14.58
C PRO A 226 -14.99 1.03 14.42
N ASP A 227 -15.72 2.04 14.82
CA ASP A 227 -17.17 2.08 14.62
C ASP A 227 -17.54 2.45 13.19
N ILE A 228 -16.70 3.29 12.57
CA ILE A 228 -16.85 3.78 11.20
C ILE A 228 -15.49 3.69 10.51
N THR A 229 -15.50 3.26 9.26
CA THR A 229 -14.34 3.23 8.39
C THR A 229 -14.67 4.00 7.11
N LEU A 230 -13.85 4.99 6.74
CA LEU A 230 -14.02 5.81 5.55
C LEU A 230 -12.88 5.55 4.58
N VAL A 231 -13.22 5.28 3.32
CA VAL A 231 -12.29 4.88 2.25
C VAL A 231 -12.32 5.87 1.08
N PRO A 232 -11.21 6.12 0.38
CA PRO A 232 -11.15 7.15 -0.66
C PRO A 232 -11.99 6.82 -1.90
N GLU A 233 -12.27 5.54 -2.17
CA GLU A 233 -13.07 5.10 -3.31
C GLU A 233 -14.55 5.46 -3.21
N HIS A 234 -15.01 5.84 -2.02
CA HIS A 234 -16.38 6.30 -1.80
C HIS A 234 -16.37 7.75 -1.34
N PRO A 235 -16.86 8.69 -2.18
CA PRO A 235 -17.01 10.08 -1.80
C PRO A 235 -17.82 10.21 -0.52
N LEU A 236 -17.38 11.11 0.37
CA LEU A 236 -17.97 11.28 1.68
C LEU A 236 -19.36 11.90 1.58
N ASP A 237 -20.39 11.16 2.00
CA ASP A 237 -21.69 11.70 2.35
C ASP A 237 -21.64 12.20 3.80
N LEU A 238 -21.55 13.51 3.96
CA LEU A 238 -21.34 14.11 5.27
C LEU A 238 -22.63 14.07 6.13
N GLU A 239 -23.81 14.14 5.53
CA GLU A 239 -25.08 14.06 6.25
C GLU A 239 -25.29 12.66 6.82
N LEU A 240 -25.11 11.64 5.98
CA LEU A 240 -25.17 10.25 6.41
C LEU A 240 -24.12 9.95 7.51
N LEU A 241 -22.91 10.48 7.38
CA LEU A 241 -21.89 10.31 8.41
C LEU A 241 -22.30 10.95 9.74
N VAL A 242 -22.83 12.17 9.72
CA VAL A 242 -23.28 12.88 10.93
C VAL A 242 -24.39 12.10 11.62
N ASP A 243 -25.36 11.61 10.86
CA ASP A 243 -26.47 10.85 11.44
C ASP A 243 -25.98 9.52 12.03
N ARG A 244 -25.07 8.83 11.34
CA ARG A 244 -24.47 7.60 11.86
C ARG A 244 -23.62 7.84 13.12
N VAL A 245 -22.85 8.91 13.16
CA VAL A 245 -22.08 9.30 14.36
C VAL A 245 -23.00 9.61 15.54
N LYS A 246 -24.11 10.33 15.33
CA LYS A 246 -25.08 10.63 16.37
C LYS A 246 -25.72 9.34 16.91
N GLU A 247 -26.17 8.47 16.02
CA GLU A 247 -26.78 7.19 16.40
C GLU A 247 -25.84 6.36 17.31
N ILE A 248 -24.58 6.17 16.88
CA ILE A 248 -23.59 5.41 17.64
C ILE A 248 -23.26 6.12 18.97
N TYR A 249 -23.09 7.44 18.92
CA TYR A 249 -22.75 8.21 20.12
C TYR A 249 -23.89 8.18 21.15
N ASP A 250 -25.15 8.17 20.73
CA ASP A 250 -26.29 8.06 21.63
C ASP A 250 -26.36 6.71 22.32
N LEU A 251 -25.94 5.64 21.65
CA LEU A 251 -25.91 4.30 22.21
C LEU A 251 -24.75 4.09 23.20
N GLN A 252 -23.53 4.39 22.79
CA GLN A 252 -22.32 4.02 23.56
C GLN A 252 -21.48 5.20 24.09
N LYS A 253 -21.89 6.45 23.77
CA LYS A 253 -21.27 7.69 24.22
C LYS A 253 -19.82 7.87 23.80
N ASN A 254 -19.40 7.15 22.80
CA ASN A 254 -18.10 7.32 22.13
C ASN A 254 -18.22 6.85 20.68
N VAL A 255 -17.34 7.35 19.80
CA VAL A 255 -17.24 6.87 18.41
C VAL A 255 -15.77 6.88 18.00
N VAL A 256 -15.34 5.82 17.33
CA VAL A 256 -14.01 5.75 16.72
C VAL A 256 -14.16 5.62 15.21
N ILE A 257 -13.69 6.63 14.50
CA ILE A 257 -13.71 6.74 13.05
C ILE A 257 -12.30 6.53 12.53
N VAL A 258 -12.11 5.63 11.57
CA VAL A 258 -10.89 5.55 10.77
C VAL A 258 -11.16 6.17 9.41
N CYS A 259 -10.27 7.03 8.93
CA CYS A 259 -10.34 7.59 7.59
C CYS A 259 -8.99 7.47 6.87
N ALA A 260 -8.99 7.22 5.57
CA ALA A 260 -7.79 7.29 4.74
C ALA A 260 -7.38 8.76 4.52
N GLU A 261 -6.07 9.00 4.35
CA GLU A 261 -5.55 10.35 4.06
C GLU A 261 -6.06 10.94 2.74
N GLY A 262 -6.43 10.07 1.78
CA GLY A 262 -6.93 10.44 0.45
C GLY A 262 -8.45 10.55 0.33
N MET A 263 -9.17 10.76 1.43
CA MET A 263 -10.62 10.96 1.41
C MET A 263 -11.03 12.13 0.51
N VAL A 264 -12.13 11.93 -0.22
CA VAL A 264 -12.74 12.95 -1.07
C VAL A 264 -14.15 13.31 -0.59
N ASP A 265 -14.55 14.56 -0.84
CA ASP A 265 -15.94 14.99 -0.60
C ASP A 265 -16.87 14.54 -1.75
N ALA A 266 -18.16 14.85 -1.63
CA ALA A 266 -19.17 14.52 -2.64
C ALA A 266 -18.90 15.17 -4.02
N GLN A 267 -18.08 16.21 -4.09
CA GLN A 267 -17.65 16.89 -5.31
C GLN A 267 -16.35 16.32 -5.88
N GLY A 268 -15.72 15.36 -5.20
CA GLY A 268 -14.45 14.77 -5.60
C GLY A 268 -13.21 15.55 -5.16
N ASN A 269 -13.36 16.57 -4.30
CA ASN A 269 -12.22 17.31 -3.77
C ASN A 269 -11.57 16.56 -2.60
N GLU A 270 -10.24 16.49 -2.58
CA GLU A 270 -9.48 15.86 -1.51
C GLU A 270 -9.62 16.66 -0.20
N LEU A 271 -10.06 16.00 0.87
CA LEU A 271 -10.31 16.66 2.17
C LEU A 271 -9.04 17.20 2.85
N GLY A 272 -7.88 16.64 2.56
CA GLY A 272 -6.60 17.01 3.17
C GLY A 272 -5.71 17.90 2.31
N ALA A 273 -6.20 18.41 1.16
CA ALA A 273 -5.38 19.09 0.16
C ALA A 273 -5.09 20.58 0.45
N GLU A 274 -5.29 21.03 1.68
CA GLU A 274 -5.06 22.46 2.03
C GLU A 274 -3.58 22.90 1.97
N SER A 275 -2.62 21.98 1.91
CA SER A 275 -1.20 22.26 1.70
C SER A 275 -0.75 21.78 0.31
N VAL A 276 -0.50 22.75 -0.58
CA VAL A 276 -0.05 22.47 -1.97
C VAL A 276 1.46 22.16 -1.96
N SER A 277 1.86 21.02 -1.40
CA SER A 277 3.20 20.49 -1.59
C SER A 277 3.13 19.20 -2.41
N THR A 278 4.00 19.08 -3.40
CA THR A 278 4.19 17.86 -4.17
C THR A 278 5.46 17.13 -3.74
N ASP A 279 5.43 15.80 -3.76
CA ASP A 279 6.65 15.02 -3.60
C ASP A 279 7.51 15.08 -4.89
N PRO A 280 8.78 14.63 -4.86
CA PRO A 280 9.63 14.64 -6.04
C PRO A 280 9.10 13.88 -7.25
N ALA A 281 8.17 12.96 -7.05
CA ALA A 281 7.49 12.22 -8.12
C ALA A 281 6.24 12.95 -8.65
N GLY A 282 5.99 14.21 -8.22
CA GLY A 282 4.87 15.03 -8.67
C GLY A 282 3.53 14.74 -7.97
N ASN A 283 3.50 13.82 -7.00
CA ASN A 283 2.27 13.52 -6.29
C ASN A 283 2.00 14.55 -5.19
N LYS A 284 0.75 14.97 -5.04
CA LYS A 284 0.34 15.84 -3.91
C LYS A 284 0.64 15.16 -2.58
N VAL A 285 1.21 15.90 -1.64
CA VAL A 285 1.37 15.42 -0.26
C VAL A 285 0.03 15.59 0.44
N LEU A 286 -0.68 14.48 0.63
CA LEU A 286 -1.96 14.46 1.33
C LEU A 286 -1.71 14.43 2.84
N SER A 287 -2.41 15.28 3.57
CA SER A 287 -2.38 15.33 5.03
C SER A 287 -3.49 16.22 5.54
N GLY A 288 -4.15 15.79 6.61
CA GLY A 288 -5.17 16.63 7.26
C GLY A 288 -6.61 16.25 6.95
N ALA A 289 -6.85 15.08 6.35
CA ALA A 289 -8.20 14.56 6.12
C ALA A 289 -8.99 14.44 7.45
N SER A 290 -8.36 13.94 8.51
CA SER A 290 -8.97 13.83 9.83
C SER A 290 -9.32 15.17 10.44
N GLU A 291 -8.45 16.19 10.30
CA GLU A 291 -8.70 17.55 10.79
C GLU A 291 -9.80 18.24 9.99
N ALA A 292 -9.80 18.08 8.66
CA ALA A 292 -10.87 18.62 7.82
C ALA A 292 -12.22 17.99 8.17
N LEU A 293 -12.25 16.66 8.36
CA LEU A 293 -13.43 15.92 8.78
C LEU A 293 -13.90 16.38 10.17
N ALA A 294 -12.99 16.55 11.12
CA ALA A 294 -13.32 17.03 12.46
C ALA A 294 -13.98 18.42 12.41
N ARG A 295 -13.44 19.36 11.62
CA ARG A 295 -14.06 20.68 11.46
C ARG A 295 -15.48 20.60 10.93
N LYS A 296 -15.71 19.77 9.89
CA LYS A 296 -17.04 19.56 9.31
C LYS A 296 -18.01 18.94 10.33
N LEU A 297 -17.59 17.92 11.06
CA LEU A 297 -18.42 17.28 12.11
C LEU A 297 -18.75 18.25 13.26
N ILE A 298 -17.77 19.03 13.76
CA ILE A 298 -17.99 20.04 14.80
C ILE A 298 -19.07 21.02 14.36
N GLN A 299 -18.99 21.50 13.13
CA GLN A 299 -19.94 22.48 12.59
C GLN A 299 -21.36 21.88 12.47
N MET A 300 -21.50 20.63 12.00
CA MET A 300 -22.81 20.04 11.72
C MET A 300 -23.47 19.40 12.93
N MET A 301 -22.70 18.84 13.86
CA MET A 301 -23.28 18.22 15.05
C MET A 301 -23.76 19.23 16.08
N GLY A 302 -23.08 20.39 16.17
CA GLY A 302 -23.39 21.39 17.20
C GLY A 302 -23.17 20.89 18.62
N ASP A 303 -23.40 21.74 19.60
CA ASP A 303 -23.08 21.45 21.00
C ASP A 303 -24.19 20.71 21.77
N LYS A 304 -25.44 20.75 21.29
CA LYS A 304 -26.59 20.18 21.99
C LYS A 304 -26.43 18.71 22.33
N LEU A 305 -25.82 17.92 21.46
CA LEU A 305 -25.60 16.48 21.66
C LEU A 305 -24.71 16.19 22.88
N PHE A 306 -23.82 17.12 23.23
CA PHE A 306 -22.80 16.94 24.28
C PHE A 306 -23.21 17.59 25.62
N GLN A 307 -24.26 18.42 25.64
CA GLN A 307 -24.76 19.05 26.86
C GLN A 307 -25.32 18.03 27.84
N GLY A 308 -24.94 18.16 29.11
CA GLY A 308 -25.37 17.24 30.17
C GLY A 308 -24.42 16.09 30.45
N TYR A 309 -23.37 15.91 29.67
CA TYR A 309 -22.30 14.95 29.96
C TYR A 309 -21.13 15.69 30.66
N ARG A 310 -20.82 15.28 31.88
CA ARG A 310 -19.91 15.98 32.82
C ARG A 310 -18.48 16.25 32.31
N ARG A 311 -18.08 15.91 31.07
CA ARG A 311 -16.70 16.01 30.58
C ARG A 311 -16.50 16.66 29.21
N ALA A 312 -17.55 16.88 28.45
CA ALA A 312 -17.48 17.67 27.22
C ALA A 312 -18.77 18.49 27.13
N ASN A 313 -18.64 19.82 26.99
CA ASN A 313 -19.79 20.72 26.90
C ASN A 313 -20.03 21.18 25.47
N SER A 314 -19.11 20.84 24.56
CA SER A 314 -19.17 21.24 23.15
C SER A 314 -18.67 20.15 22.22
N ALA A 315 -19.09 20.19 20.96
CA ALA A 315 -18.56 19.33 19.90
C ALA A 315 -17.04 19.45 19.77
N ARG A 316 -16.51 20.65 19.93
CA ARG A 316 -15.06 20.92 19.85
C ARG A 316 -14.24 20.21 20.95
N GLU A 317 -14.79 20.09 22.14
CA GLU A 317 -14.13 19.37 23.24
C GLU A 317 -14.28 17.84 23.10
N ALA A 318 -15.38 17.39 22.50
CA ALA A 318 -15.70 15.99 22.34
C ALA A 318 -14.97 15.33 21.17
N ILE A 319 -14.66 16.08 20.09
CA ILE A 319 -14.08 15.55 18.86
C ILE A 319 -12.57 15.81 18.84
N PHE A 320 -11.77 14.77 18.61
CA PHE A 320 -10.32 14.91 18.44
C PHE A 320 -9.78 14.01 17.33
N THR A 321 -8.61 14.35 16.84
CA THR A 321 -7.95 13.65 15.73
C THR A 321 -6.64 13.02 16.16
N ARG A 322 -6.23 11.96 15.47
CA ARG A 322 -4.92 11.32 15.56
C ARG A 322 -4.50 10.82 14.19
N LYS A 323 -3.19 10.92 13.90
CA LYS A 323 -2.59 10.36 12.69
C LYS A 323 -1.70 9.18 13.07
N VAL A 324 -1.87 8.06 12.39
CA VAL A 324 -0.92 6.94 12.45
C VAL A 324 0.31 7.28 11.60
N GLY A 325 0.08 7.79 10.39
CA GLY A 325 1.11 8.39 9.53
C GLY A 325 2.27 7.45 9.24
N HIS A 326 3.49 8.00 9.16
CA HIS A 326 4.69 7.26 8.78
C HIS A 326 5.10 6.12 9.73
N THR A 327 4.51 5.98 10.90
CA THR A 327 4.73 4.81 11.76
C THR A 327 4.28 3.51 11.08
N GLN A 328 3.39 3.58 10.10
CA GLN A 328 2.95 2.45 9.27
C GLN A 328 4.05 1.97 8.30
N ARG A 329 5.02 2.82 7.95
CA ARG A 329 6.09 2.51 6.98
C ARG A 329 7.33 1.91 7.61
N GLY A 330 7.47 2.00 8.94
CA GLY A 330 8.67 1.62 9.65
C GLY A 330 8.50 0.43 10.58
N GLY A 331 9.56 0.15 11.34
CA GLY A 331 9.56 -0.87 12.37
C GLY A 331 9.80 -2.29 11.84
N ARG A 332 9.71 -3.26 12.74
CA ARG A 332 9.93 -4.67 12.41
C ARG A 332 8.75 -5.24 11.63
N PRO A 333 8.98 -5.94 10.51
CA PRO A 333 7.92 -6.65 9.83
C PRO A 333 7.39 -7.80 10.67
N ILE A 334 6.08 -7.99 10.65
CA ILE A 334 5.48 -9.23 11.19
C ILE A 334 5.93 -10.44 10.36
N LEU A 335 5.76 -11.64 10.91
CA LEU A 335 6.25 -12.87 10.27
C LEU A 335 5.70 -13.04 8.85
N PHE A 336 4.43 -12.73 8.64
CA PHE A 336 3.78 -12.81 7.32
C PHE A 336 4.55 -11.99 6.27
N ASP A 337 4.73 -10.71 6.51
CA ASP A 337 5.41 -9.82 5.58
C ASP A 337 6.86 -10.21 5.37
N ARG A 338 7.58 -10.53 6.45
CA ARG A 338 8.97 -10.96 6.38
C ARG A 338 9.15 -12.23 5.55
N PHE A 339 8.30 -13.23 5.79
CA PHE A 339 8.39 -14.53 5.09
C PHE A 339 8.10 -14.37 3.59
N TYR A 340 6.98 -13.72 3.24
CA TYR A 340 6.60 -13.60 1.84
C TYR A 340 7.45 -12.59 1.07
N ALA A 341 7.96 -11.54 1.73
CA ALA A 341 8.94 -10.64 1.14
C ALA A 341 10.22 -11.39 0.70
N ALA A 342 10.74 -12.27 1.57
CA ALA A 342 11.90 -13.08 1.23
C ALA A 342 11.60 -14.05 0.06
N GLN A 343 10.43 -14.67 0.03
CA GLN A 343 10.02 -15.56 -1.07
C GLN A 343 9.91 -14.79 -2.40
N LEU A 344 9.33 -13.58 -2.38
CA LEU A 344 9.20 -12.74 -3.58
C LEU A 344 10.55 -12.21 -4.08
N GLY A 345 11.47 -11.88 -3.15
CA GLY A 345 12.84 -11.55 -3.51
C GLY A 345 13.55 -12.69 -4.22
N GLY A 346 13.42 -13.92 -3.70
CA GLY A 346 13.93 -15.14 -4.32
C GLY A 346 13.30 -15.41 -5.70
N LYS A 347 11.96 -15.25 -5.80
CA LYS A 347 11.25 -15.44 -7.10
C LYS A 347 11.71 -14.44 -8.17
N ALA A 348 12.01 -13.20 -7.78
CA ALA A 348 12.54 -12.22 -8.73
C ALA A 348 13.91 -12.65 -9.30
N VAL A 349 14.77 -13.29 -8.50
CA VAL A 349 16.02 -13.89 -9.00
C VAL A 349 15.73 -15.04 -9.97
N ASP A 350 14.80 -15.93 -9.61
CA ASP A 350 14.42 -17.05 -10.49
C ASP A 350 13.93 -16.55 -11.85
N LEU A 351 13.03 -15.55 -11.86
CA LEU A 351 12.50 -14.95 -13.09
C LEU A 351 13.60 -14.48 -14.04
N LEU A 352 14.59 -13.75 -13.51
CA LEU A 352 15.72 -13.29 -14.34
C LEU A 352 16.59 -14.44 -14.84
N VAL A 353 16.89 -15.42 -14.00
CA VAL A 353 17.71 -16.59 -14.38
C VAL A 353 16.97 -17.47 -15.40
N GLU A 354 15.68 -17.58 -15.32
CA GLU A 354 14.79 -18.26 -16.27
C GLU A 354 14.60 -17.47 -17.59
N GLY A 355 15.14 -16.24 -17.68
CA GLY A 355 15.10 -15.41 -18.89
C GLY A 355 13.84 -14.58 -19.05
N HIS A 356 13.04 -14.42 -17.98
CA HIS A 356 11.88 -13.53 -18.01
C HIS A 356 12.32 -12.05 -18.00
N ASN A 357 11.60 -11.27 -18.76
CA ASN A 357 11.72 -9.80 -18.80
C ASN A 357 10.34 -9.17 -18.60
N ASN A 358 10.29 -7.97 -18.04
CA ASN A 358 9.08 -7.21 -17.78
C ASN A 358 8.02 -8.04 -17.02
N ALA A 359 8.44 -8.68 -15.93
CA ALA A 359 7.59 -9.53 -15.11
C ALA A 359 7.59 -9.04 -13.65
N ALA A 360 6.50 -9.24 -12.97
CA ALA A 360 6.35 -9.00 -11.53
C ALA A 360 6.26 -10.34 -10.79
N ALA A 361 7.06 -10.52 -9.75
CA ALA A 361 6.78 -11.56 -8.77
C ALA A 361 5.48 -11.19 -8.04
N THR A 362 4.63 -12.16 -7.72
CA THR A 362 3.32 -11.90 -7.10
C THR A 362 3.03 -12.88 -5.98
N LEU A 363 2.32 -12.40 -4.96
CA LEU A 363 1.79 -13.23 -3.89
C LEU A 363 0.31 -13.51 -4.17
N GLN A 364 0.02 -14.73 -4.57
CA GLN A 364 -1.32 -15.19 -4.88
C GLN A 364 -1.94 -15.93 -3.71
N TRP A 365 -3.26 -16.01 -3.70
CA TRP A 365 -4.00 -16.79 -2.74
C TRP A 365 -5.06 -17.66 -3.44
N SER A 366 -5.24 -18.88 -2.94
CA SER A 366 -6.36 -19.73 -3.31
C SER A 366 -6.83 -20.55 -2.12
N ARG A 367 -8.10 -20.97 -2.13
CA ARG A 367 -8.68 -21.81 -1.07
C ARG A 367 -7.94 -23.14 -0.92
N SER A 368 -7.44 -23.69 -2.02
CA SER A 368 -6.79 -25.00 -2.04
C SER A 368 -5.33 -24.97 -1.58
N LYS A 369 -4.59 -23.89 -1.86
CA LYS A 369 -3.14 -23.79 -1.61
C LYS A 369 -2.77 -22.77 -0.53
N GLY A 370 -3.71 -21.91 -0.12
CA GLY A 370 -3.38 -20.75 0.68
C GLY A 370 -2.53 -19.75 -0.11
N PHE A 371 -1.67 -18.99 0.58
CA PHE A 371 -0.74 -18.08 -0.08
C PHE A 371 0.40 -18.83 -0.76
N HIS A 372 0.69 -18.45 -1.99
CA HIS A 372 1.79 -18.99 -2.79
C HIS A 372 2.38 -17.93 -3.71
N VAL A 373 3.67 -18.06 -3.98
CA VAL A 373 4.40 -17.15 -4.87
C VAL A 373 4.20 -17.56 -6.32
N SER A 374 3.96 -16.58 -7.17
CA SER A 374 3.78 -16.71 -8.61
C SER A 374 4.44 -15.55 -9.35
N SER A 375 4.12 -15.38 -10.61
CA SER A 375 4.55 -14.23 -11.42
C SER A 375 3.44 -13.79 -12.35
N PHE A 376 3.52 -12.54 -12.79
CA PHE A 376 2.59 -11.96 -13.74
C PHE A 376 3.36 -11.09 -14.74
N ASP A 377 2.98 -11.16 -16.02
CA ASP A 377 3.57 -10.32 -17.06
C ASP A 377 3.15 -8.85 -16.82
N ALA A 378 4.15 -7.97 -16.67
CA ALA A 378 3.90 -6.56 -16.38
C ALA A 378 3.16 -5.83 -17.51
N ASN A 379 3.27 -6.30 -18.75
CA ASN A 379 2.48 -5.72 -19.85
C ASN A 379 0.97 -5.89 -19.66
N ARG A 380 0.54 -6.91 -18.92
CA ARG A 380 -0.88 -7.17 -18.64
C ARG A 380 -1.48 -6.28 -17.56
N PHE A 381 -0.67 -5.45 -16.90
CA PHE A 381 -1.18 -4.37 -16.03
C PHE A 381 -1.61 -3.12 -16.83
N ARG A 382 -1.18 -3.03 -18.08
CA ARG A 382 -1.45 -1.86 -18.94
C ARG A 382 -2.90 -1.86 -19.44
N ASP A 383 -3.50 -0.69 -19.41
CA ASP A 383 -4.73 -0.42 -20.14
C ASP A 383 -4.47 -0.37 -21.66
N ARG A 384 -5.53 -0.17 -22.43
CA ARG A 384 -5.47 -0.09 -23.91
C ARG A 384 -4.66 1.11 -24.44
N TRP A 385 -4.31 2.06 -23.59
CA TRP A 385 -3.46 3.22 -23.94
C TRP A 385 -2.03 3.09 -23.43
N GLY A 386 -1.71 1.96 -22.80
CA GLY A 386 -0.37 1.65 -22.31
C GLY A 386 -0.08 2.13 -20.90
N HIS A 387 -1.06 2.67 -20.17
CA HIS A 387 -0.87 3.13 -18.80
C HIS A 387 -1.09 2.01 -17.78
N ILE A 388 -0.26 2.00 -16.75
CA ILE A 388 -0.42 1.14 -15.57
C ILE A 388 -1.01 2.00 -14.46
N HIS A 389 -2.14 1.55 -13.92
CA HIS A 389 -2.86 2.26 -12.87
C HIS A 389 -2.66 1.55 -11.52
N ALA A 390 -2.63 2.33 -10.45
CA ALA A 390 -2.71 1.79 -9.10
C ALA A 390 -4.02 1.02 -8.91
N ARG A 391 -3.98 -0.09 -8.18
CA ARG A 391 -5.19 -0.86 -7.86
C ARG A 391 -6.04 -0.12 -6.84
N PHE A 392 -7.26 0.18 -7.19
CA PHE A 392 -8.29 0.64 -6.27
C PHE A 392 -8.94 -0.54 -5.56
N MET A 393 -9.35 -0.33 -4.34
CA MET A 393 -10.19 -1.31 -3.64
C MET A 393 -11.50 -1.53 -4.40
N HIS A 394 -11.88 -2.79 -4.60
CA HIS A 394 -13.10 -3.09 -5.32
C HIS A 394 -14.35 -2.66 -4.51
N PRO A 395 -15.38 -2.05 -5.14
CA PRO A 395 -16.57 -1.56 -4.44
C PRO A 395 -17.27 -2.63 -3.59
N SER A 396 -17.24 -3.91 -4.03
CA SER A 396 -17.85 -5.01 -3.27
C SER A 396 -17.22 -5.25 -1.89
N PHE A 397 -16.04 -4.69 -1.59
CA PHE A 397 -15.36 -4.87 -0.30
C PHE A 397 -15.89 -3.94 0.79
N TYR A 398 -16.68 -2.95 0.43
CA TYR A 398 -17.14 -1.92 1.34
C TYR A 398 -18.65 -1.74 1.30
N ASP A 399 -19.26 -1.52 2.46
CA ASP A 399 -20.65 -1.14 2.60
C ASP A 399 -20.73 0.37 2.89
N PRO A 400 -21.14 1.20 1.91
CA PRO A 400 -21.19 2.64 2.08
C PRO A 400 -22.27 3.13 3.03
N HIS A 401 -23.36 2.34 3.24
CA HIS A 401 -24.43 2.70 4.15
C HIS A 401 -24.03 2.45 5.60
N LEU A 402 -23.37 1.32 5.86
CA LEU A 402 -22.86 1.01 7.18
C LEU A 402 -21.50 1.65 7.47
N MET A 403 -20.83 2.18 6.44
CA MET A 403 -19.46 2.72 6.50
C MET A 403 -18.49 1.72 7.14
N LYS A 404 -18.51 0.48 6.67
CA LYS A 404 -17.74 -0.66 7.19
C LYS A 404 -17.33 -1.60 6.05
N PRO A 405 -16.36 -2.51 6.29
CA PRO A 405 -16.11 -3.60 5.36
C PRO A 405 -17.41 -4.41 5.14
N SER A 406 -17.66 -4.74 3.88
CA SER A 406 -18.72 -5.66 3.52
C SER A 406 -18.34 -7.10 3.90
N ARG A 407 -19.29 -8.04 3.73
CA ARG A 407 -18.99 -9.47 3.89
C ARG A 407 -17.84 -9.92 2.97
N VAL A 408 -17.84 -9.50 1.71
CA VAL A 408 -16.78 -9.84 0.75
C VAL A 408 -15.45 -9.21 1.16
N GLY A 409 -15.46 -7.97 1.66
CA GLY A 409 -14.27 -7.32 2.22
C GLY A 409 -13.69 -8.08 3.40
N ILE A 410 -14.52 -8.63 4.27
CA ILE A 410 -14.06 -9.47 5.38
C ILE A 410 -13.51 -10.80 4.86
N GLU A 411 -14.17 -11.44 3.90
CA GLU A 411 -13.68 -12.68 3.28
C GLU A 411 -12.30 -12.46 2.61
N TYR A 412 -12.07 -11.28 2.02
CA TYR A 412 -10.76 -10.86 1.51
C TYR A 412 -9.71 -10.73 2.61
N LEU A 413 -10.05 -10.13 3.74
CA LEU A 413 -9.11 -9.85 4.82
C LEU A 413 -8.75 -11.10 5.65
N LEU A 414 -9.67 -12.06 5.77
CA LEU A 414 -9.52 -13.24 6.62
C LEU A 414 -8.22 -14.03 6.36
N PRO A 415 -7.84 -14.39 5.12
CA PRO A 415 -6.62 -15.13 4.88
C PRO A 415 -5.37 -14.39 5.35
N ILE A 416 -5.31 -13.07 5.15
CA ILE A 416 -4.18 -12.22 5.53
C ILE A 416 -4.03 -12.22 7.04
N PHE A 417 -5.10 -12.00 7.79
CA PHE A 417 -5.04 -11.90 9.25
C PHE A 417 -4.86 -13.26 9.92
N THR A 418 -5.43 -14.31 9.40
CA THR A 418 -5.25 -15.67 9.94
C THR A 418 -3.76 -16.09 9.91
N HIS A 419 -3.04 -15.71 8.86
CA HIS A 419 -1.63 -16.05 8.69
C HIS A 419 -0.67 -14.94 9.15
N ALA A 420 -1.14 -13.71 9.30
CA ALA A 420 -0.29 -12.57 9.60
C ALA A 420 0.05 -12.44 11.08
N SER A 421 -0.79 -12.94 12.00
CA SER A 421 -0.64 -12.71 13.42
C SER A 421 -0.05 -13.92 14.14
N GLN A 422 1.01 -13.71 14.88
CA GLN A 422 1.49 -14.67 15.89
C GLN A 422 0.62 -14.67 17.15
N THR A 423 -0.22 -13.66 17.33
CA THR A 423 -1.04 -13.41 18.51
C THR A 423 -2.53 -13.37 18.24
N CYS A 424 -2.96 -13.69 17.01
CA CYS A 424 -4.38 -13.72 16.69
C CYS A 424 -5.06 -14.85 17.46
N THR A 425 -5.46 -14.52 18.66
CA THR A 425 -6.39 -15.36 19.39
C THR A 425 -7.70 -15.40 18.61
N ARG A 426 -8.40 -16.55 18.63
CA ARG A 426 -9.77 -16.73 18.08
C ARG A 426 -10.73 -15.57 18.40
N VAL A 427 -10.45 -14.81 19.44
CA VAL A 427 -11.22 -13.66 19.92
C VAL A 427 -11.28 -12.52 18.88
N GLY A 428 -10.19 -12.22 18.16
CA GLY A 428 -10.19 -11.18 17.12
C GLY A 428 -11.06 -11.54 15.92
N LEU A 429 -11.04 -12.81 15.49
CA LEU A 429 -11.88 -13.31 14.40
C LEU A 429 -13.37 -13.37 14.77
N MET A 430 -13.68 -13.74 16.01
CA MET A 430 -15.05 -13.71 16.52
C MET A 430 -15.61 -12.29 16.65
N ALA A 431 -14.78 -11.31 17.02
CA ALA A 431 -15.21 -9.92 17.12
C ALA A 431 -15.56 -9.29 15.76
N VAL A 432 -14.87 -9.69 14.69
CA VAL A 432 -15.23 -9.29 13.31
C VAL A 432 -16.57 -9.92 12.91
N ASN A 433 -16.83 -11.18 13.29
CA ASN A 433 -18.10 -11.84 13.02
C ASN A 433 -19.27 -11.29 13.87
N LEU A 434 -19.03 -10.90 15.13
CA LEU A 434 -20.05 -10.30 16.01
C LEU A 434 -20.40 -8.86 15.65
N ALA A 435 -19.54 -8.15 14.94
CA ALA A 435 -19.87 -6.82 14.40
C ALA A 435 -20.78 -6.90 13.15
N MET A 436 -21.15 -8.11 12.72
CA MET A 436 -22.01 -8.40 11.57
C MET A 436 -23.36 -8.99 11.97
N SER A 437 -23.58 -9.35 13.21
CA SER A 437 -24.88 -9.72 13.81
C SER A 437 -25.51 -8.52 14.51
#